data_d19d11392f2864ce167f9eae27922bbd
#
_entry.id   d19d11392f2864ce167f9eae27922bbd
#
_cell.length_a   1.000
_cell.length_b   1.000
_cell.length_c   1.000
_cell.angle_alpha   90.00
_cell.angle_beta   90.00
_cell.angle_gamma   90.00
#
_symmetry.space_group_name_H-M   'P 1'
#
loop_
_entity.id
_entity.type
_entity.pdbx_description
1 polymer ?
#
loop_
_entity_poly.entity_id
_entity_poly.type
_entity_poly.pdbx_seq_one_letter_code
_entity_poly.pdbx_strand_id
1 'polypeptide(L)'
;MAEDRDWQRLDKWLWCAHFMKTRSDCARLVEEGLVRINRQPTDKPHARLRPGDVLTLPLRGEVRVLRVLAMARRRGPAPEAQALYQEVEEAPGADGLRLA
;
A
#
# COMPACT_ATOMS: atom_id res chain seq x y z
N MET A 1 -3.58 17.31 19.38
CA MET A 1 -3.56 16.89 19.03
C MET A 1 -3.62 15.96 18.56
N ALA A 2 -3.68 15.83 18.37
CA ALA A 2 -3.90 15.13 17.99
C ALA A 2 -3.57 14.35 17.60
N GLU A 3 -3.58 14.05 17.51
CA GLU A 3 -3.34 13.40 17.19
C GLU A 3 -3.38 12.78 16.39
N ASP A 4 -3.27 12.78 16.32
CA ASP A 4 -3.39 12.34 15.37
C ASP A 4 -3.13 11.15 14.87
N ARG A 5 -3.74 10.69 14.49
CA ARG A 5 -3.73 9.46 14.02
C ARG A 5 -3.65 9.40 12.60
N ASP A 6 -2.61 9.81 12.13
CA ASP A 6 -2.40 9.85 10.72
C ASP A 6 -1.78 8.53 10.32
N TRP A 7 -2.47 7.46 10.60
CA TRP A 7 -2.06 6.12 10.24
C TRP A 7 -3.29 5.23 10.12
N GLN A 8 -3.13 4.12 9.44
CA GLN A 8 -4.23 3.21 9.20
C GLN A 8 -3.70 1.79 9.10
N ARG A 9 -4.53 0.80 9.41
CA ARG A 9 -4.15 -0.59 9.21
C ARG A 9 -3.91 -0.82 7.73
N LEU A 10 -2.89 -1.58 7.42
CA LEU A 10 -2.50 -1.85 6.05
C LEU A 10 -3.64 -2.51 5.26
N ASP A 11 -4.28 -3.54 5.85
CA ASP A 11 -5.35 -4.25 5.15
C ASP A 11 -6.52 -3.33 4.83
N LYS A 12 -6.87 -2.44 5.74
CA LYS A 12 -7.98 -1.53 5.52
C LYS A 12 -7.64 -0.51 4.45
N TRP A 13 -6.41 0.03 4.48
CA TRP A 13 -6.01 1.02 3.50
C TRP A 13 -5.99 0.42 2.10
N LEU A 14 -5.45 -0.81 1.97
CA LEU A 14 -5.41 -1.48 0.67
C LEU A 14 -6.82 -1.69 0.11
N TRP A 15 -7.74 -2.05 0.98
CA TRP A 15 -9.14 -2.23 0.58
C TRP A 15 -9.77 -0.91 0.17
N CYS A 16 -9.54 0.16 0.94
CA CYS A 16 -10.07 1.48 0.61
C CYS A 16 -9.49 2.00 -0.69
N ALA A 17 -8.26 1.62 -1.01
CA ALA A 17 -7.60 2.05 -2.25
C ALA A 17 -7.95 1.15 -3.44
N HIS A 18 -8.87 0.22 -3.25
CA HIS A 18 -9.40 -0.65 -4.32
C HIS A 18 -8.37 -1.62 -4.91
N PHE A 19 -7.40 -2.03 -4.12
CA PHE A 19 -6.43 -2.98 -4.64
C PHE A 19 -6.97 -4.40 -4.68
N MET A 20 -7.93 -4.71 -3.81
CA MET A 20 -8.62 -6.00 -3.83
C MET A 20 -10.09 -5.76 -3.58
N LYS A 21 -10.93 -6.71 -3.96
CA LYS A 21 -12.36 -6.56 -3.80
C LYS A 21 -12.82 -6.61 -2.36
N THR A 22 -12.16 -7.42 -1.54
CA THR A 22 -12.55 -7.55 -0.15
C THR A 22 -11.39 -7.26 0.75
N ARG A 23 -11.71 -6.86 1.97
CA ARG A 23 -10.68 -6.61 2.97
C ARG A 23 -9.98 -7.90 3.35
N SER A 24 -10.72 -9.02 3.35
CA SER A 24 -10.11 -10.32 3.64
C SER A 24 -9.04 -10.69 2.63
N ASP A 25 -9.28 -10.37 1.36
CA ASP A 25 -8.29 -10.64 0.32
C ASP A 25 -7.04 -9.78 0.55
N CYS A 26 -7.24 -8.54 0.98
CA CYS A 26 -6.11 -7.67 1.30
C CYS A 26 -5.29 -8.24 2.45
N ALA A 27 -5.97 -8.72 3.49
CA ALA A 27 -5.28 -9.31 4.63
C ALA A 27 -4.49 -10.54 4.21
N ARG A 28 -5.08 -11.37 3.35
CA ARG A 28 -4.40 -12.58 2.88
C ARG A 28 -3.14 -12.23 2.09
N LEU A 29 -3.23 -11.23 1.25
CA LEU A 29 -2.07 -10.80 0.47
C LEU A 29 -0.93 -10.41 1.39
N VAL A 30 -1.24 -9.67 2.45
CA VAL A 30 -0.23 -9.26 3.41
C VAL A 30 0.33 -10.46 4.16
N GLU A 31 -0.56 -11.37 4.60
CA GLU A 31 -0.14 -12.53 5.37
C GLU A 31 0.80 -13.44 4.60
N GLU A 32 0.72 -13.39 3.28
CA GLU A 32 1.63 -14.17 2.45
C GLU A 32 3.02 -13.57 2.36
N GLY A 33 3.22 -12.41 2.99
CA GLY A 33 4.54 -11.79 3.01
C GLY A 33 4.92 -11.10 1.73
N LEU A 34 3.94 -10.79 0.89
CA LEU A 34 4.21 -10.24 -0.42
C LEU A 34 4.20 -8.71 -0.47
N VAL A 35 3.85 -8.07 0.63
CA VAL A 35 3.76 -6.62 0.68
C VAL A 35 4.92 -6.06 1.48
N ARG A 36 5.53 -5.00 0.98
CA ARG A 36 6.61 -4.33 1.69
C ARG A 36 6.22 -2.89 1.96
N ILE A 37 6.57 -2.43 3.16
CA ILE A 37 6.39 -1.03 3.52
C ILE A 37 7.80 -0.46 3.65
N ASN A 38 8.12 0.52 2.84
CA ASN A 38 9.45 1.12 2.82
C ASN A 38 10.55 0.06 2.70
N ARG A 39 10.30 -0.91 1.78
CA ARG A 39 11.24 -1.99 1.48
C ARG A 39 11.32 -3.07 2.54
N GLN A 40 10.56 -2.96 3.61
CA GLN A 40 10.56 -3.96 4.66
C GLN A 40 9.37 -4.87 4.46
N PRO A 41 9.56 -6.16 4.25
CA PRO A 41 8.42 -7.06 4.09
C PRO A 41 7.65 -7.15 5.39
N THR A 42 6.34 -7.27 5.27
CA THR A 42 5.49 -7.44 6.42
C THR A 42 4.47 -8.55 6.12
N ASP A 43 4.12 -9.31 7.14
CA ASP A 43 3.05 -10.28 7.02
C ASP A 43 1.92 -9.95 7.98
N LYS A 44 1.89 -8.72 8.47
CA LYS A 44 0.91 -8.31 9.44
C LYS A 44 -0.13 -7.38 8.82
N PRO A 45 -1.36 -7.87 8.63
CA PRO A 45 -2.42 -7.00 8.06
C PRO A 45 -2.67 -5.77 8.90
N HIS A 46 -2.37 -5.82 10.18
CA HIS A 46 -2.58 -4.69 11.08
C HIS A 46 -1.36 -3.76 11.16
N ALA A 47 -0.36 -3.96 10.31
CA ALA A 47 0.78 -3.05 10.28
C ALA A 47 0.29 -1.62 10.03
N ARG A 48 0.95 -0.67 10.62
CA ARG A 48 0.53 0.72 10.50
C ARG A 48 1.13 1.36 9.27
N LEU A 49 0.25 1.98 8.50
CA LEU A 49 0.64 2.67 7.29
C LEU A 49 0.40 4.16 7.49
N ARG A 50 1.31 4.99 7.03
CA ARG A 50 1.23 6.44 7.17
C ARG A 50 1.45 7.13 5.84
N PRO A 51 0.97 8.35 5.69
CA PRO A 51 1.28 9.12 4.49
C PRO A 51 2.80 9.26 4.34
N GLY A 52 3.27 9.14 3.13
CA GLY A 52 4.69 9.16 2.84
C GLY A 52 5.33 7.80 2.75
N ASP A 53 4.68 6.77 3.28
CA ASP A 53 5.22 5.41 3.18
C ASP A 53 5.16 4.96 1.72
N VAL A 54 6.10 4.12 1.33
CA VAL A 54 6.15 3.55 0.00
C VAL A 54 5.80 2.08 0.11
N LEU A 55 4.79 1.67 -0.64
CA LEU A 55 4.35 0.29 -0.67
C LEU A 55 4.83 -0.40 -1.93
N THR A 56 5.28 -1.63 -1.76
CA THR A 56 5.61 -2.49 -2.89
C THR A 56 4.73 -3.72 -2.77
N LEU A 57 3.98 -4.03 -3.78
CA LEU A 57 3.07 -5.18 -3.74
C LEU A 57 2.87 -5.75 -5.14
N PRO A 58 2.60 -7.05 -5.22
CA PRO A 58 2.33 -7.68 -6.51
C PRO A 58 0.85 -7.60 -6.83
N LEU A 59 0.53 -7.24 -8.06
CA LEU A 59 -0.85 -7.24 -8.52
C LEU A 59 -0.87 -7.69 -9.95
N ARG A 60 -1.65 -8.72 -10.22
CA ARG A 60 -1.85 -9.19 -11.59
C ARG A 60 -0.55 -9.49 -12.32
N GLY A 61 0.37 -10.11 -11.61
CA GLY A 61 1.62 -10.52 -12.21
C GLY A 61 2.66 -9.42 -12.30
N GLU A 62 2.37 -8.24 -11.81
CA GLU A 62 3.31 -7.13 -11.83
C GLU A 62 3.60 -6.65 -10.43
N VAL A 63 4.79 -6.17 -10.23
CA VAL A 63 5.15 -5.53 -8.97
C VAL A 63 4.84 -4.06 -9.11
N ARG A 64 4.05 -3.52 -8.20
CA ARG A 64 3.71 -2.11 -8.22
C ARG A 64 4.31 -1.42 -7.01
N VAL A 65 4.83 -0.23 -7.24
CA VAL A 65 5.41 0.57 -6.18
C VAL A 65 4.62 1.86 -6.13
N LEU A 66 4.15 2.23 -4.95
CA LEU A 66 3.36 3.44 -4.83
C LEU A 66 3.66 4.16 -3.54
N ARG A 67 3.48 5.47 -3.57
CA ARG A 67 3.62 6.29 -2.39
C ARG A 67 2.25 6.56 -1.81
N VAL A 68 2.11 6.35 -0.52
CA VAL A 68 0.86 6.63 0.18
C VAL A 68 0.75 8.13 0.36
N LEU A 69 -0.37 8.71 -0.07
CA LEU A 69 -0.58 10.14 0.04
C LEU A 69 -1.50 10.50 1.18
N ALA A 70 -2.49 9.67 1.45
CA ALA A 70 -3.48 10.01 2.46
C ALA A 70 -4.10 8.75 3.04
N MET A 71 -4.66 8.89 4.20
CA MET A 71 -5.44 7.82 4.82
C MET A 71 -6.88 7.93 4.36
N ALA A 72 -7.59 6.81 4.34
CA ALA A 72 -8.95 6.77 3.87
C ALA A 72 -9.91 6.57 5.02
N ARG A 73 -11.01 7.32 5.01
CA ARG A 73 -12.02 7.14 6.04
C ARG A 73 -12.94 5.99 5.70
N ARG A 74 -13.10 5.74 4.41
CA ARG A 74 -14.04 4.73 3.94
C ARG A 74 -13.60 4.27 2.57
N ARG A 75 -14.19 3.20 2.12
CA ARG A 75 -13.98 2.74 0.76
C ARG A 75 -14.94 3.50 -0.13
N GLY A 76 -14.46 4.53 -0.78
CA GLY A 76 -15.26 5.34 -1.66
C GLY A 76 -15.18 4.89 -3.11
N PRO A 77 -15.66 5.72 -4.03
CA PRO A 77 -15.57 5.39 -5.46
C PRO A 77 -14.14 5.49 -5.96
N ALA A 78 -13.91 4.96 -7.16
CA ALA A 78 -12.56 4.85 -7.71
C ALA A 78 -11.78 6.16 -7.71
N PRO A 79 -12.37 7.32 -8.04
CA PRO A 79 -11.57 8.55 -8.00
C PRO A 79 -11.04 8.89 -6.62
N GLU A 80 -11.81 8.59 -5.56
CA GLU A 80 -11.33 8.81 -4.21
C GLU A 80 -10.21 7.85 -3.87
N ALA A 81 -10.34 6.60 -4.33
CA ALA A 81 -9.32 5.60 -4.07
C ALA A 81 -8.01 5.99 -4.73
N GLN A 82 -8.07 6.49 -5.94
CA GLN A 82 -6.87 6.86 -6.68
C GLN A 82 -6.18 8.06 -6.08
N ALA A 83 -6.89 8.89 -5.33
CA ALA A 83 -6.29 10.02 -4.66
C ALA A 83 -5.51 9.65 -3.41
N LEU A 84 -5.60 8.39 -2.98
CA LEU A 84 -4.91 7.94 -1.77
C LEU A 84 -3.44 7.64 -2.02
N TYR A 85 -3.03 7.48 -3.26
CA TYR A 85 -1.67 7.08 -3.57
C TYR A 85 -1.21 7.64 -4.92
N GLN A 86 0.08 7.53 -5.13
CA GLN A 86 0.70 7.93 -6.38
C GLN A 86 1.64 6.81 -6.81
N GLU A 87 1.52 6.37 -8.06
CA GLU A 87 2.43 5.35 -8.58
C GLU A 87 3.82 5.93 -8.65
N VAL A 88 4.79 5.18 -8.19
CA VAL A 88 6.18 5.57 -8.25
C VAL A 88 6.85 4.72 -9.31
N GLU A 89 7.54 5.38 -10.27
CA GLU A 89 8.20 4.66 -11.25
C GLU A 89 9.55 4.36 -10.77
N GLU A 90 9.73 3.26 -10.16
CA GLU A 90 10.92 2.96 -9.55
C GLU A 90 11.78 2.33 -10.46
N ALA A 91 12.70 2.82 -10.60
CA ALA A 91 13.57 2.13 -11.39
C ALA A 91 14.17 1.05 -10.63
N PRO A 92 14.05 0.40 -10.78
CA PRO A 92 14.33 -0.34 -9.96
C PRO A 92 15.43 -0.55 -9.85
N GLY A 93 15.21 0.14 -10.10
CA GLY A 93 15.64 0.08 -9.98
C GLY A 93 16.19 0.15 -9.84
N ALA A 94 15.91 0.59 -10.08
CA ALA A 94 16.27 0.81 -9.99
C ALA A 94 16.97 0.56 -9.56
N ASP A 95 16.85 0.52 -9.69
CA ASP A 95 17.39 0.20 -9.27
C ASP A 95 17.96 -0.40 -9.19
N GLY A 96 17.89 -0.45 -9.66
CA GLY A 96 18.16 -1.03 -9.66
C GLY A 96 18.66 -1.50 -9.90
N LEU A 97 18.34 -1.35 -10.13
CA LEU A 97 18.57 -1.76 -10.35
C LEU A 97 19.28 -2.01 -10.57
N ARG A 98 19.12 -1.72 -10.69
CA ARG A 98 19.59 -1.83 -10.89
C ARG A 98 20.18 -2.39 -10.86
N LEU A 99 20.18 -2.39 -11.30
CA LEU A 99 20.60 -2.90 -11.39
C LEU A 99 21.12 -3.28 -11.42
N ALA A 100 21.01 -3.26 -11.70
CA ALA A 100 21.31 -3.58 -11.68
C ALA A 100 21.54 -3.79 -11.56
#